data_0657f7c337fac25f3edba56035abfd48
#
_entry.id   0657f7c337fac25f3edba56035abfd48
#
_cell.length_a   1.000
_cell.length_b   1.000
_cell.length_c   1.000
_cell.angle_alpha   90.00
_cell.angle_beta   90.00
_cell.angle_gamma   90.00
#
_symmetry.space_group_name_H-M   'P 1'
#
loop_
_entity.id
_entity.type
_entity.pdbx_description
1 polymer ?
#
loop_
_entity_poly.entity_id
_entity_poly.type
_entity_poly.pdbx_seq_one_letter_code
_entity_poly.pdbx_strand_id
1 'polypeptide(L)'
;MESFTNNQSLEILCVLLSLVALYLGVLSYRLSQRIGLLKTQLQVAQGDQKLAFHDFLTGLLNRRGWDRSLRMFVPTGPQTLVMLDLDQFKQTNDRYGHRAGDRVLKEFADRLRIGFEPSGAILARVGGEEFAILSAQPSDLLIESVELWLERLRSSPFPDSSHSIVIRCSLGVAQRTEGESIEDWQDRADRALYEAKASGGNCVRLA
;
A
#
# COMPACT_ATOMS: atom_id res chain seq x y z
N MET A 1 26.78 19.04 -72.66
CA MET A 1 25.39 19.22 -72.14
C MET A 1 25.05 18.28 -70.97
N GLU A 2 25.57 17.07 -70.89
CA GLU A 2 25.27 16.10 -69.79
C GLU A 2 25.80 16.48 -68.41
N SER A 3 26.88 17.21 -68.31
CA SER A 3 27.44 17.63 -67.00
C SER A 3 26.65 18.72 -66.28
N PHE A 4 25.88 19.55 -67.02
CA PHE A 4 25.04 20.61 -66.47
C PHE A 4 23.74 20.07 -65.85
N THR A 5 23.16 19.05 -66.43
CA THR A 5 21.92 18.40 -65.96
C THR A 5 22.16 17.57 -64.68
N ASN A 6 23.35 16.99 -64.53
CA ASN A 6 23.72 16.18 -63.36
C ASN A 6 23.89 17.04 -62.10
N ASN A 7 24.43 18.25 -62.26
CA ASN A 7 24.64 19.17 -61.12
C ASN A 7 23.33 19.75 -60.57
N GLN A 8 22.37 20.08 -61.46
CA GLN A 8 21.02 20.55 -61.03
C GLN A 8 20.22 19.45 -60.32
N SER A 9 20.32 18.19 -60.78
CA SER A 9 19.65 17.05 -60.12
C SER A 9 20.20 16.82 -58.73
N LEU A 10 21.53 16.99 -58.52
CA LEU A 10 22.18 16.85 -57.22
C LEU A 10 21.72 17.94 -56.24
N GLU A 11 21.65 19.21 -56.73
CA GLU A 11 21.16 20.33 -55.89
C GLU A 11 19.72 20.13 -55.45
N ILE A 12 18.82 19.70 -56.32
CA ILE A 12 17.42 19.38 -56.01
C ILE A 12 17.35 18.27 -54.95
N LEU A 13 18.15 17.21 -55.08
CA LEU A 13 18.21 16.12 -54.11
C LEU A 13 18.67 16.59 -52.74
N CYS A 14 19.71 17.46 -52.66
CA CYS A 14 20.21 18.05 -51.42
C CYS A 14 19.15 18.92 -50.72
N VAL A 15 18.37 19.69 -51.47
CA VAL A 15 17.27 20.51 -50.95
C VAL A 15 16.17 19.60 -50.40
N LEU A 16 15.76 18.56 -51.13
CA LEU A 16 14.76 17.61 -50.66
C LEU A 16 15.17 16.88 -49.38
N LEU A 17 16.44 16.42 -49.31
CA LEU A 17 16.95 15.78 -48.10
C LEU A 17 16.99 16.72 -46.92
N SER A 18 17.33 18.00 -47.14
CA SER A 18 17.30 19.02 -46.07
C SER A 18 15.89 19.29 -45.56
N LEU A 19 14.89 19.33 -46.41
CA LEU A 19 13.46 19.50 -46.09
C LEU A 19 12.95 18.28 -45.28
N VAL A 20 13.33 17.08 -45.69
CA VAL A 20 12.97 15.84 -44.97
C VAL A 20 13.61 15.83 -43.58
N ALA A 21 14.89 16.20 -43.47
CA ALA A 21 15.58 16.27 -42.20
C ALA A 21 14.95 17.32 -41.26
N LEU A 22 14.58 18.48 -41.80
CA LEU A 22 13.86 19.51 -41.04
C LEU A 22 12.49 19.01 -40.57
N TYR A 23 11.72 18.36 -41.45
CA TYR A 23 10.42 17.78 -41.11
C TYR A 23 10.53 16.73 -40.00
N LEU A 24 11.49 15.79 -40.12
CA LEU A 24 11.77 14.77 -39.11
C LEU A 24 12.19 15.41 -37.77
N GLY A 25 13.00 16.46 -37.79
CA GLY A 25 13.38 17.22 -36.61
C GLY A 25 12.17 17.85 -35.89
N VAL A 26 11.28 18.51 -36.66
CA VAL A 26 10.04 19.08 -36.11
C VAL A 26 9.11 18.00 -35.56
N LEU A 27 9.00 16.88 -36.26
CA LEU A 27 8.18 15.76 -35.81
C LEU A 27 8.72 15.14 -34.50
N SER A 28 10.02 14.91 -34.44
CA SER A 28 10.73 14.44 -33.23
C SER A 28 10.52 15.38 -32.05
N TYR A 29 10.67 16.69 -32.28
CA TYR A 29 10.42 17.70 -31.25
C TYR A 29 8.97 17.66 -30.73
N ARG A 30 7.97 17.61 -31.63
CA ARG A 30 6.55 17.52 -31.26
C ARG A 30 6.21 16.23 -30.49
N LEU A 31 6.81 15.09 -30.89
CA LEU A 31 6.66 13.83 -30.16
C LEU A 31 7.25 13.92 -28.77
N SER A 32 8.44 14.49 -28.63
CA SER A 32 9.09 14.68 -27.31
C SER A 32 8.25 15.56 -26.38
N GLN A 33 7.65 16.64 -26.91
CA GLN A 33 6.74 17.50 -26.11
C GLN A 33 5.48 16.73 -25.67
N ARG A 34 4.87 15.94 -26.56
CA ARG A 34 3.70 15.12 -26.22
C ARG A 34 4.02 14.06 -25.17
N ILE A 35 5.16 13.38 -25.28
CA ILE A 35 5.62 12.38 -24.32
C ILE A 35 5.83 13.06 -22.94
N GLY A 36 6.44 14.24 -22.92
CA GLY A 36 6.61 15.03 -21.68
C GLY A 36 5.27 15.34 -21.00
N LEU A 37 4.30 15.83 -21.77
CA LEU A 37 2.97 16.15 -21.25
C LEU A 37 2.24 14.91 -20.71
N LEU A 38 2.27 13.80 -21.44
CA LEU A 38 1.66 12.53 -21.01
C LEU A 38 2.29 11.99 -19.75
N LYS A 39 3.63 12.09 -19.60
CA LYS A 39 4.34 11.70 -18.37
C LYS A 39 3.88 12.54 -17.18
N THR A 40 3.74 13.84 -17.36
CA THR A 40 3.26 14.74 -16.30
C THR A 40 1.83 14.41 -15.90
N GLN A 41 0.93 14.20 -16.88
CA GLN A 41 -0.45 13.81 -16.61
C GLN A 41 -0.54 12.46 -15.89
N LEU A 42 0.29 11.49 -16.27
CA LEU A 42 0.35 10.19 -15.60
C LEU A 42 0.82 10.32 -14.15
N GLN A 43 1.84 11.14 -13.89
CA GLN A 43 2.34 11.40 -12.54
C GLN A 43 1.28 12.06 -11.64
N VAL A 44 0.55 13.04 -12.17
CA VAL A 44 -0.56 13.68 -11.43
C VAL A 44 -1.65 12.66 -11.13
N ALA A 45 -2.10 11.89 -12.12
CA ALA A 45 -3.13 10.87 -11.92
C ALA A 45 -2.70 9.77 -10.92
N GLN A 46 -1.44 9.37 -10.93
CA GLN A 46 -0.88 8.44 -9.94
C GLN A 46 -0.82 9.06 -8.54
N GLY A 47 -0.47 10.34 -8.44
CA GLY A 47 -0.50 11.09 -7.18
C GLY A 47 -1.91 11.16 -6.59
N ASP A 48 -2.89 11.53 -7.40
CA ASP A 48 -4.30 11.60 -7.00
C ASP A 48 -4.83 10.23 -6.57
N GLN A 49 -4.46 9.17 -7.29
CA GLN A 49 -4.84 7.80 -6.94
C GLN A 49 -4.21 7.37 -5.61
N LYS A 50 -2.93 7.72 -5.37
CA LYS A 50 -2.27 7.42 -4.09
C LYS A 50 -2.96 8.14 -2.94
N LEU A 51 -3.29 9.42 -3.08
CA LEU A 51 -4.03 10.19 -2.08
C LEU A 51 -5.43 9.63 -1.82
N ALA A 52 -6.10 9.10 -2.86
CA ALA A 52 -7.44 8.54 -2.73
C ALA A 52 -7.50 7.22 -1.96
N PHE A 53 -6.46 6.38 -2.04
CA PHE A 53 -6.47 5.00 -1.54
C PHE A 53 -5.46 4.71 -0.44
N HIS A 54 -4.62 5.67 -0.04
CA HIS A 54 -3.66 5.49 1.04
C HIS A 54 -3.94 6.42 2.22
N ASP A 55 -3.56 5.97 3.41
CA ASP A 55 -3.56 6.77 4.63
C ASP A 55 -2.34 7.72 4.60
N PHE A 56 -2.59 9.01 4.77
CA PHE A 56 -1.55 10.05 4.66
C PHE A 56 -0.48 9.98 5.75
N LEU A 57 -0.84 9.42 6.93
CA LEU A 57 0.06 9.34 8.06
C LEU A 57 1.02 8.16 7.95
N THR A 58 0.47 6.99 7.61
CA THR A 58 1.19 5.70 7.61
C THR A 58 1.63 5.26 6.23
N GLY A 59 1.00 5.77 5.17
CA GLY A 59 1.24 5.36 3.78
C GLY A 59 0.72 3.95 3.43
N LEU A 60 0.08 3.24 4.37
CA LEU A 60 -0.66 2.00 4.10
C LEU A 60 -1.94 2.32 3.30
N LEU A 61 -2.65 1.31 2.82
CA LEU A 61 -3.99 1.54 2.26
C LEU A 61 -4.89 2.16 3.33
N ASN A 62 -5.75 3.10 2.93
CA ASN A 62 -6.83 3.59 3.77
C ASN A 62 -8.07 2.67 3.63
N ARG A 63 -9.17 2.96 4.33
CA ARG A 63 -10.42 2.19 4.27
C ARG A 63 -10.90 1.97 2.83
N ARG A 64 -10.85 2.98 1.97
CA ARG A 64 -11.28 2.85 0.58
C ARG A 64 -10.37 1.92 -0.23
N GLY A 65 -9.06 2.04 -0.02
CA GLY A 65 -8.06 1.15 -0.62
C GLY A 65 -8.24 -0.29 -0.16
N TRP A 66 -8.52 -0.49 1.12
CA TRP A 66 -8.83 -1.77 1.72
C TRP A 66 -10.06 -2.44 1.09
N ASP A 67 -11.21 -1.74 1.08
CA ASP A 67 -12.47 -2.26 0.53
C ASP A 67 -12.34 -2.61 -0.96
N ARG A 68 -11.56 -1.83 -1.71
CA ARG A 68 -11.23 -2.14 -3.10
C ARG A 68 -10.39 -3.41 -3.20
N SER A 69 -9.37 -3.54 -2.36
CA SER A 69 -8.46 -4.69 -2.38
C SER A 69 -9.20 -5.99 -2.05
N LEU A 70 -10.08 -6.00 -1.06
CA LEU A 70 -10.90 -7.16 -0.73
C LEU A 70 -11.75 -7.66 -1.91
N ARG A 71 -12.37 -6.72 -2.66
CA ARG A 71 -13.18 -7.06 -3.84
C ARG A 71 -12.35 -7.56 -5.02
N MET A 72 -11.11 -7.12 -5.13
CA MET A 72 -10.21 -7.48 -6.25
C MET A 72 -9.29 -8.66 -5.94
N PHE A 73 -9.20 -9.04 -4.67
CA PHE A 73 -8.33 -10.13 -4.23
C PHE A 73 -8.96 -11.48 -4.57
N VAL A 74 -8.45 -12.13 -5.62
CA VAL A 74 -8.91 -13.44 -6.10
C VAL A 74 -7.70 -14.38 -6.17
N PRO A 75 -7.15 -14.83 -5.03
CA PRO A 75 -6.11 -15.84 -5.03
C PRO A 75 -6.67 -17.22 -5.41
N THR A 76 -5.81 -18.07 -5.95
CA THR A 76 -6.13 -19.46 -6.28
C THR A 76 -6.08 -20.40 -5.09
N GLY A 77 -5.97 -19.88 -3.85
CA GLY A 77 -5.79 -20.62 -2.61
C GLY A 77 -6.51 -19.98 -1.43
N PRO A 78 -6.13 -20.37 -0.20
CA PRO A 78 -6.75 -19.85 1.01
C PRO A 78 -6.58 -18.33 1.11
N GLN A 79 -7.57 -17.68 1.72
CA GLN A 79 -7.59 -16.26 1.99
C GLN A 79 -7.79 -16.05 3.49
N THR A 80 -6.87 -15.35 4.13
CA THR A 80 -6.95 -15.06 5.55
C THR A 80 -6.90 -13.57 5.82
N LEU A 81 -7.82 -13.11 6.64
CA LEU A 81 -7.99 -11.74 7.07
C LEU A 81 -7.56 -11.62 8.53
N VAL A 82 -6.81 -10.58 8.86
CA VAL A 82 -6.49 -10.20 10.24
C VAL A 82 -6.95 -8.77 10.46
N MET A 83 -7.79 -8.57 11.46
CA MET A 83 -8.14 -7.25 11.98
C MET A 83 -7.31 -6.99 13.24
N LEU A 84 -6.71 -5.80 13.34
CA LEU A 84 -5.81 -5.42 14.42
C LEU A 84 -6.25 -4.08 15.03
N ASP A 85 -6.05 -3.96 16.34
CA ASP A 85 -6.31 -2.69 17.03
C ASP A 85 -5.29 -2.47 18.16
N LEU A 86 -4.76 -1.25 18.26
CA LEU A 86 -3.81 -0.90 19.32
C LEU A 86 -4.55 -0.73 20.64
N ASP A 87 -4.26 -1.60 21.58
CA ASP A 87 -4.90 -1.59 22.90
C ASP A 87 -4.63 -0.28 23.64
N GLN A 88 -5.70 0.36 24.10
CA GLN A 88 -5.64 1.58 24.91
C GLN A 88 -4.88 2.74 24.26
N PHE A 89 -4.87 2.84 22.93
CA PHE A 89 -4.13 3.87 22.20
C PHE A 89 -4.52 5.30 22.61
N LYS A 90 -5.79 5.52 22.97
CA LYS A 90 -6.23 6.80 23.53
C LYS A 90 -5.42 7.20 24.77
N GLN A 91 -5.13 6.27 25.69
CA GLN A 91 -4.30 6.55 26.88
C GLN A 91 -2.87 6.93 26.50
N THR A 92 -2.34 6.35 25.42
CA THR A 92 -1.03 6.73 24.86
C THR A 92 -1.06 8.19 24.39
N ASN A 93 -2.10 8.61 23.67
CA ASN A 93 -2.29 9.98 23.23
C ASN A 93 -2.46 10.95 24.44
N ASP A 94 -3.28 10.56 25.40
CA ASP A 94 -3.55 11.39 26.60
C ASP A 94 -2.27 11.58 27.44
N ARG A 95 -1.40 10.58 27.52
CA ARG A 95 -0.17 10.60 28.30
C ARG A 95 1.01 11.27 27.61
N TYR A 96 1.20 11.02 26.32
CA TYR A 96 2.40 11.42 25.57
C TYR A 96 2.13 12.47 24.49
N GLY A 97 0.84 12.81 24.28
CA GLY A 97 0.38 13.76 23.28
C GLY A 97 0.19 13.14 21.90
N HIS A 98 -0.67 13.76 21.08
CA HIS A 98 -1.03 13.27 19.74
C HIS A 98 0.17 13.12 18.80
N ARG A 99 1.19 13.98 18.91
CA ARG A 99 2.42 13.86 18.10
C ARG A 99 3.19 12.57 18.38
N ALA A 100 3.20 12.11 19.63
CA ALA A 100 3.79 10.82 20.00
C ALA A 100 2.95 9.67 19.47
N GLY A 101 1.63 9.75 19.57
CA GLY A 101 0.71 8.79 18.96
C GLY A 101 0.89 8.67 17.46
N ASP A 102 1.04 9.79 16.73
CA ASP A 102 1.31 9.78 15.29
C ASP A 102 2.62 9.05 14.94
N ARG A 103 3.68 9.24 15.74
CA ARG A 103 4.95 8.51 15.59
C ARG A 103 4.77 7.01 15.84
N VAL A 104 4.01 6.64 16.87
CA VAL A 104 3.67 5.25 17.17
C VAL A 104 2.95 4.61 15.98
N LEU A 105 1.93 5.27 15.42
CA LEU A 105 1.18 4.76 14.27
C LEU A 105 2.05 4.56 13.02
N LYS A 106 2.99 5.49 12.75
CA LYS A 106 3.95 5.35 11.65
C LYS A 106 4.87 4.15 11.86
N GLU A 107 5.50 4.07 13.01
CA GLU A 107 6.41 2.98 13.36
C GLU A 107 5.68 1.63 13.38
N PHE A 108 4.43 1.59 13.88
CA PHE A 108 3.60 0.39 13.84
C PHE A 108 3.35 -0.09 12.40
N ALA A 109 3.00 0.84 11.52
CA ALA A 109 2.83 0.54 10.10
C ALA A 109 4.12 0.02 9.45
N ASP A 110 5.28 0.59 9.80
CA ASP A 110 6.58 0.12 9.29
C ASP A 110 6.91 -1.29 9.80
N ARG A 111 6.60 -1.59 11.06
CA ARG A 111 6.75 -2.96 11.61
C ARG A 111 5.80 -3.96 10.94
N LEU A 112 4.58 -3.56 10.59
CA LEU A 112 3.67 -4.40 9.78
C LEU A 112 4.26 -4.67 8.40
N ARG A 113 4.81 -3.66 7.72
CA ARG A 113 5.47 -3.84 6.41
C ARG A 113 6.61 -4.86 6.50
N ILE A 114 7.52 -4.66 7.45
CA ILE A 114 8.67 -5.55 7.64
C ILE A 114 8.21 -6.99 7.90
N GLY A 115 7.12 -7.17 8.66
CA GLY A 115 6.60 -8.48 9.02
C GLY A 115 5.86 -9.21 7.90
N PHE A 116 5.08 -8.49 7.08
CA PHE A 116 4.08 -9.12 6.22
C PHE A 116 4.17 -8.78 4.73
N GLU A 117 4.75 -7.63 4.31
CA GLU A 117 4.93 -7.32 2.88
C GLU A 117 5.78 -8.36 2.13
N PRO A 118 6.84 -8.95 2.71
CA PRO A 118 7.63 -9.96 2.00
C PRO A 118 6.83 -11.21 1.61
N SER A 119 5.74 -11.51 2.33
CA SER A 119 4.81 -12.61 1.99
C SER A 119 3.74 -12.23 0.96
N GLY A 120 3.76 -10.99 0.45
CA GLY A 120 2.76 -10.47 -0.48
C GLY A 120 1.45 -10.07 0.18
N ALA A 121 1.40 -9.91 1.50
CA ALA A 121 0.21 -9.47 2.20
C ALA A 121 -0.14 -8.01 1.86
N ILE A 122 -1.44 -7.72 1.79
CA ILE A 122 -1.97 -6.38 1.63
C ILE A 122 -2.24 -5.80 3.01
N LEU A 123 -1.72 -4.59 3.27
CA LEU A 123 -1.78 -3.92 4.56
C LEU A 123 -2.59 -2.64 4.47
N ALA A 124 -3.43 -2.39 5.46
CA ALA A 124 -4.26 -1.19 5.52
C ALA A 124 -4.33 -0.61 6.94
N ARG A 125 -4.57 0.69 7.02
CA ARG A 125 -5.09 1.37 8.22
C ARG A 125 -6.54 1.72 7.95
N VAL A 126 -7.45 1.02 8.62
CA VAL A 126 -8.89 1.07 8.35
C VAL A 126 -9.66 1.98 9.30
N GLY A 127 -9.01 2.42 10.37
CA GLY A 127 -9.56 3.34 11.37
C GLY A 127 -8.47 4.19 12.03
N GLY A 128 -8.79 4.83 13.13
CA GLY A 128 -7.85 5.67 13.87
C GLY A 128 -6.63 4.89 14.38
N GLU A 129 -6.87 3.78 15.03
CA GLU A 129 -5.88 2.87 15.64
C GLU A 129 -6.06 1.42 15.14
N GLU A 130 -6.90 1.25 14.09
CA GLU A 130 -7.26 -0.04 13.52
C GLU A 130 -6.50 -0.30 12.22
N PHE A 131 -5.96 -1.49 12.11
CA PHE A 131 -5.22 -1.96 10.94
C PHE A 131 -5.79 -3.28 10.43
N ALA A 132 -5.44 -3.63 9.20
CA ALA A 132 -5.87 -4.89 8.61
C ALA A 132 -4.78 -5.50 7.74
N ILE A 133 -4.75 -6.84 7.70
CA ILE A 133 -3.86 -7.64 6.86
C ILE A 133 -4.71 -8.60 6.03
N LEU A 134 -4.49 -8.64 4.72
CA LEU A 134 -5.09 -9.63 3.83
C LEU A 134 -3.97 -10.47 3.23
N SER A 135 -4.03 -11.77 3.46
CA SER A 135 -3.00 -12.73 3.06
C SER A 135 -3.57 -13.87 2.20
N ALA A 136 -2.75 -14.38 1.28
CA ALA A 136 -3.01 -15.62 0.53
C ALA A 136 -2.54 -16.88 1.27
N GLN A 137 -2.15 -16.77 2.54
CA GLN A 137 -1.74 -17.90 3.37
C GLN A 137 -2.94 -18.49 4.12
N PRO A 138 -2.93 -19.80 4.43
CA PRO A 138 -3.90 -20.40 5.34
C PRO A 138 -3.73 -19.85 6.76
N SER A 139 -4.81 -19.91 7.55
CA SER A 139 -4.87 -19.27 8.87
C SER A 139 -3.87 -19.83 9.87
N ASP A 140 -3.58 -21.11 9.84
CA ASP A 140 -2.60 -21.77 10.71
C ASP A 140 -1.18 -21.19 10.53
N LEU A 141 -0.72 -21.07 9.29
CA LEU A 141 0.59 -20.48 8.99
C LEU A 141 0.64 -18.97 9.28
N LEU A 142 -0.45 -18.26 9.01
CA LEU A 142 -0.50 -16.84 9.26
C LEU A 142 -0.54 -16.54 10.76
N ILE A 143 -1.23 -17.34 11.58
CA ILE A 143 -1.29 -17.19 13.03
C ILE A 143 0.12 -17.32 13.63
N GLU A 144 0.91 -18.31 13.24
CA GLU A 144 2.28 -18.47 13.71
C GLU A 144 3.13 -17.21 13.43
N SER A 145 2.99 -16.68 12.22
CA SER A 145 3.68 -15.45 11.82
C SER A 145 3.22 -14.23 12.61
N VAL A 146 1.92 -14.12 12.86
CA VAL A 146 1.29 -13.03 13.63
C VAL A 146 1.69 -13.12 15.11
N GLU A 147 1.70 -14.30 15.72
CA GLU A 147 2.11 -14.48 17.12
C GLU A 147 3.58 -14.12 17.32
N LEU A 148 4.45 -14.57 16.42
CA LEU A 148 5.87 -14.20 16.45
C LEU A 148 6.08 -12.69 16.27
N TRP A 149 5.33 -12.08 15.38
CA TRP A 149 5.36 -10.64 15.17
C TRP A 149 4.86 -9.88 16.42
N LEU A 150 3.77 -10.35 17.05
CA LEU A 150 3.22 -9.76 18.27
C LEU A 150 4.19 -9.88 19.45
N GLU A 151 4.94 -10.97 19.57
CA GLU A 151 5.98 -11.12 20.58
C GLU A 151 7.12 -10.12 20.38
N ARG A 152 7.56 -9.93 19.13
CA ARG A 152 8.55 -8.90 18.79
C ARG A 152 8.03 -7.49 19.10
N LEU A 153 6.75 -7.23 18.84
CA LEU A 153 6.12 -5.95 19.18
C LEU A 153 6.18 -5.67 20.68
N ARG A 154 5.88 -6.67 21.50
CA ARG A 154 5.93 -6.60 22.97
C ARG A 154 7.33 -6.31 23.50
N SER A 155 8.34 -6.91 22.91
CA SER A 155 9.74 -6.81 23.34
C SER A 155 10.48 -5.59 22.81
N SER A 156 9.90 -4.86 21.85
CA SER A 156 10.52 -3.71 21.17
C SER A 156 9.69 -2.44 21.36
N PRO A 157 9.92 -1.66 22.43
CA PRO A 157 9.22 -0.41 22.66
C PRO A 157 9.39 0.58 21.48
N PHE A 158 8.44 1.48 21.35
CA PHE A 158 8.46 2.53 20.34
C PHE A 158 9.33 3.68 20.84
N PRO A 159 10.36 4.10 20.08
CA PRO A 159 11.22 5.19 20.51
C PRO A 159 10.48 6.53 20.42
N ASP A 160 10.54 7.29 21.48
CA ASP A 160 10.17 8.70 21.50
C ASP A 160 11.33 9.49 22.10
N SER A 161 11.42 10.79 21.81
CA SER A 161 12.56 11.65 22.18
C SER A 161 12.95 11.62 23.67
N SER A 162 12.00 11.28 24.55
CA SER A 162 12.20 11.25 26.01
C SER A 162 11.69 9.98 26.69
N HIS A 163 11.00 9.09 25.95
CA HIS A 163 10.29 7.95 26.53
C HIS A 163 10.40 6.73 25.63
N SER A 164 10.24 5.58 26.25
CA SER A 164 10.08 4.29 25.60
C SER A 164 8.62 3.88 25.74
N ILE A 165 7.85 4.00 24.67
CA ILE A 165 6.40 3.74 24.70
C ILE A 165 6.15 2.27 24.39
N VAL A 166 5.53 1.54 25.31
CA VAL A 166 5.11 0.16 25.10
C VAL A 166 3.69 0.17 24.53
N ILE A 167 3.52 -0.44 23.37
CA ILE A 167 2.22 -0.61 22.69
C ILE A 167 1.84 -2.08 22.75
N ARG A 168 0.57 -2.33 23.01
CA ARG A 168 -0.08 -3.64 22.92
C ARG A 168 -1.05 -3.63 21.76
N CYS A 169 -1.33 -4.80 21.22
CA CYS A 169 -2.21 -4.94 20.08
C CYS A 169 -3.03 -6.22 20.21
N SER A 170 -4.32 -6.13 19.97
CA SER A 170 -5.24 -7.27 19.87
C SER A 170 -5.52 -7.58 18.41
N LEU A 171 -5.68 -8.86 18.08
CA LEU A 171 -5.85 -9.33 16.71
C LEU A 171 -6.96 -10.38 16.62
N GLY A 172 -7.80 -10.24 15.59
CA GLY A 172 -8.78 -11.21 15.18
C GLY A 172 -8.44 -11.77 13.81
N VAL A 173 -8.38 -13.09 13.67
CA VAL A 173 -8.00 -13.80 12.45
C VAL A 173 -9.19 -14.59 11.94
N ALA A 174 -9.49 -14.51 10.64
CA ALA A 174 -10.52 -15.33 10.00
C ALA A 174 -10.03 -15.81 8.63
N GLN A 175 -10.04 -17.12 8.41
CA GLN A 175 -9.86 -17.69 7.08
C GLN A 175 -11.21 -17.68 6.35
N ARG A 176 -11.22 -17.25 5.10
CA ARG A 176 -12.42 -17.24 4.27
C ARG A 176 -12.91 -18.65 4.00
N THR A 177 -14.21 -18.89 4.15
CA THR A 177 -14.85 -20.14 3.79
C THR A 177 -15.41 -20.07 2.37
N GLU A 178 -15.63 -21.22 1.75
CA GLU A 178 -16.19 -21.29 0.39
C GLU A 178 -17.61 -20.71 0.36
N GLY A 179 -17.89 -19.85 -0.59
CA GLY A 179 -19.20 -19.19 -0.75
C GLY A 179 -19.47 -18.05 0.24
N GLU A 180 -18.55 -17.76 1.16
CA GLU A 180 -18.74 -16.69 2.14
C GLU A 180 -18.67 -15.30 1.50
N SER A 181 -19.58 -14.40 1.91
CA SER A 181 -19.52 -13.01 1.51
C SER A 181 -18.30 -12.30 2.12
N ILE A 182 -17.87 -11.18 1.53
CA ILE A 182 -16.79 -10.37 2.10
C ILE A 182 -17.22 -9.78 3.44
N GLU A 183 -18.46 -9.38 3.55
CA GLU A 183 -19.06 -8.80 4.74
C GLU A 183 -19.07 -9.81 5.91
N ASP A 184 -19.57 -11.03 5.68
CA ASP A 184 -19.61 -12.08 6.73
C ASP A 184 -18.18 -12.47 7.17
N TRP A 185 -17.24 -12.53 6.23
CA TRP A 185 -15.84 -12.81 6.53
C TRP A 185 -15.20 -11.72 7.42
N GLN A 186 -15.42 -10.44 7.08
CA GLN A 186 -14.96 -9.32 7.90
C GLN A 186 -15.61 -9.34 9.29
N ASP A 187 -16.91 -9.57 9.38
CA ASP A 187 -17.62 -9.65 10.64
C ASP A 187 -17.07 -10.76 11.55
N ARG A 188 -16.62 -11.89 10.98
CA ARG A 188 -15.97 -12.95 11.78
C ARG A 188 -14.62 -12.48 12.31
N ALA A 189 -13.79 -11.83 11.49
CA ALA A 189 -12.51 -11.32 11.96
C ALA A 189 -12.68 -10.23 13.03
N ASP A 190 -13.65 -9.32 12.86
CA ASP A 190 -13.99 -8.29 13.86
C ASP A 190 -14.50 -8.88 15.17
N ARG A 191 -15.32 -9.94 15.11
CA ARG A 191 -15.78 -10.67 16.29
C ARG A 191 -14.63 -11.32 17.04
N ALA A 192 -13.70 -11.97 16.33
CA ALA A 192 -12.50 -12.54 16.94
C ALA A 192 -11.61 -11.44 17.58
N LEU A 193 -11.48 -10.26 16.94
CA LEU A 193 -10.79 -9.12 17.52
C LEU A 193 -11.47 -8.62 18.80
N TYR A 194 -12.80 -8.53 18.80
CA TYR A 194 -13.57 -8.18 19.99
C TYR A 194 -13.32 -9.18 21.15
N GLU A 195 -13.30 -10.49 20.87
CA GLU A 195 -13.01 -11.53 21.85
C GLU A 195 -11.57 -11.41 22.39
N ALA A 196 -10.59 -11.07 21.51
CA ALA A 196 -9.23 -10.79 21.94
C ALA A 196 -9.17 -9.62 22.95
N LYS A 197 -9.85 -8.51 22.65
CA LYS A 197 -9.96 -7.37 23.56
C LYS A 197 -10.68 -7.72 24.87
N ALA A 198 -11.78 -8.46 24.81
CA ALA A 198 -12.56 -8.88 25.98
C ALA A 198 -11.79 -9.83 26.91
N SER A 199 -10.84 -10.61 26.39
CA SER A 199 -9.98 -11.50 27.19
C SER A 199 -8.78 -10.80 27.85
N GLY A 200 -8.70 -9.47 27.78
CA GLY A 200 -7.64 -8.68 28.38
C GLY A 200 -6.68 -8.02 27.38
N GLY A 201 -6.93 -8.21 26.08
CA GLY A 201 -6.13 -7.65 25.01
C GLY A 201 -4.77 -8.32 24.80
N ASN A 202 -3.96 -7.72 23.92
CA ASN A 202 -2.59 -8.13 23.63
C ASN A 202 -2.45 -9.62 23.23
N CYS A 203 -3.38 -10.12 22.44
CA CYS A 203 -3.44 -11.50 22.01
C CYS A 203 -4.10 -11.66 20.63
N VAL A 204 -4.01 -12.86 20.08
CA VAL A 204 -4.65 -13.28 18.84
C VAL A 204 -5.85 -14.17 19.17
N ARG A 205 -6.92 -14.05 18.38
CA ARG A 205 -8.06 -14.97 18.37
C ARG A 205 -8.37 -15.39 16.95
N LEU A 206 -8.68 -16.66 16.76
CA LEU A 206 -9.17 -17.23 15.50
C LEU A 206 -10.69 -17.33 15.56
N ALA A 207 -11.38 -16.94 14.45
CA ALA A 207 -12.83 -17.05 14.25
C ALA A 207 -13.23 -18.41 13.68
#